data_7c943ffcc7b452de004d1b8b810acc1d
#
_entry.id   7c943ffcc7b452de004d1b8b810acc1d
#
_cell.length_a   1.000
_cell.length_b   1.000
_cell.length_c   1.000
_cell.angle_alpha   90.00
_cell.angle_beta   90.00
_cell.angle_gamma   90.00
#
_symmetry.space_group_name_H-M   'P 1'
#
loop_
_entity.id
_entity.type
_entity.pdbx_description
1 polymer ?
#
loop_
_entity_poly.entity_id
_entity_poly.type
_entity_poly.pdbx_seq_one_letter_code
_entity_poly.pdbx_strand_id
1 'polypeptide(L)'
;MTTSFSLPLVKMQALHKSYGNGAVQVLKGIDIEMKPGERVVVIGPSGGGKSTLLRVMMGLEQIDSGSISFDGKAYISSEGLGKKTLIDTEVRRSIGMVFQHYTLFPHLNVMQNLVLAPCKVRREAKTQAVNRAQALLERFGLGAKAKAYPAQLSGGQKQRVAIARALMLDPKLMLFDEVTSALDPELVSEVEQVILQLASQNMPMMIVTHDMWFARNIASRVIFCAGGVVVEDGPPEQVLGSPREERTKEFIDRVFHIKQQGAVA
;
A
#
# COMPACT_ATOMS: atom_id res chain seq x y z
N MET A 1 -2.93 27.33 23.16
CA MET A 1 -3.07 26.53 21.93
C MET A 1 -3.11 25.07 22.36
N THR A 2 -4.28 24.49 22.46
CA THR A 2 -4.49 23.09 22.82
C THR A 2 -4.11 22.24 21.61
N THR A 3 -2.96 21.59 21.65
CA THR A 3 -2.58 20.54 20.71
C THR A 3 -3.60 19.40 20.85
N SER A 4 -4.58 19.37 19.95
CA SER A 4 -5.46 18.22 19.79
C SER A 4 -4.59 17.03 19.39
N PHE A 5 -4.30 16.14 20.33
CA PHE A 5 -3.70 14.84 20.03
C PHE A 5 -4.74 14.01 19.27
N SER A 6 -4.76 14.13 17.94
CA SER A 6 -5.54 13.18 17.15
C SER A 6 -4.93 11.79 17.31
N LEU A 7 -5.76 10.81 17.66
CA LEU A 7 -5.34 9.42 17.71
C LEU A 7 -4.71 9.01 16.35
N PRO A 8 -3.62 8.23 16.36
CA PRO A 8 -3.04 7.74 15.11
C PRO A 8 -4.06 6.86 14.37
N LEU A 9 -4.10 6.97 13.05
CA LEU A 9 -4.92 6.09 12.20
C LEU A 9 -4.41 4.65 12.29
N VAL A 10 -3.09 4.48 12.26
CA VAL A 10 -2.41 3.19 12.41
C VAL A 10 -1.37 3.32 13.52
N LYS A 11 -1.32 2.34 14.40
CA LYS A 11 -0.21 2.18 15.35
C LYS A 11 0.22 0.74 15.38
N MET A 12 1.45 0.49 14.95
CA MET A 12 2.14 -0.79 15.00
C MET A 12 3.12 -0.78 16.17
N GLN A 13 3.14 -1.84 16.97
CA GLN A 13 3.98 -1.94 18.16
C GLN A 13 4.69 -3.28 18.21
N ALA A 14 6.02 -3.23 18.24
CA ALA A 14 6.93 -4.36 18.38
C ALA A 14 6.56 -5.53 17.44
N LEU A 15 6.26 -5.24 16.16
CA LEU A 15 5.84 -6.27 15.22
C LEU A 15 7.01 -7.19 14.87
N HIS A 16 6.83 -8.47 15.12
CA HIS A 16 7.75 -9.53 14.69
C HIS A 16 7.06 -10.48 13.73
N LYS A 17 7.77 -10.85 12.68
CA LYS A 17 7.33 -11.85 11.71
C LYS A 17 8.51 -12.68 11.23
N SER A 18 8.34 -13.99 11.27
CA SER A 18 9.28 -14.95 10.69
C SER A 18 8.56 -15.95 9.77
N TYR A 19 9.33 -16.62 8.95
CA TYR A 19 8.91 -17.75 8.13
C TYR A 19 9.73 -18.98 8.48
N GLY A 20 9.25 -20.15 8.05
CA GLY A 20 9.96 -21.42 8.29
C GLY A 20 10.13 -21.74 9.78
N ASN A 21 9.04 -21.60 10.57
CA ASN A 21 9.05 -21.85 12.03
C ASN A 21 10.15 -21.05 12.79
N GLY A 22 10.33 -19.78 12.41
CA GLY A 22 11.29 -18.91 13.05
C GLY A 22 12.68 -18.85 12.38
N ALA A 23 12.93 -19.66 11.34
CA ALA A 23 14.24 -19.73 10.68
C ALA A 23 14.64 -18.44 9.98
N VAL A 24 13.65 -17.71 9.38
CA VAL A 24 13.90 -16.46 8.65
C VAL A 24 13.09 -15.33 9.29
N GLN A 25 13.74 -14.49 10.07
CA GLN A 25 13.13 -13.30 10.67
C GLN A 25 13.05 -12.19 9.63
N VAL A 26 11.82 -11.74 9.30
CA VAL A 26 11.56 -10.73 8.28
C VAL A 26 11.15 -9.38 8.87
N LEU A 27 10.37 -9.36 9.95
CA LEU A 27 10.11 -8.15 10.74
C LEU A 27 10.68 -8.40 12.16
N LYS A 28 11.41 -7.41 12.67
CA LYS A 28 12.20 -7.54 13.90
C LYS A 28 11.94 -6.38 14.86
N GLY A 29 10.68 -6.29 15.34
CA GLY A 29 10.29 -5.22 16.26
C GLY A 29 10.00 -3.92 15.52
N ILE A 30 9.08 -3.96 14.54
CA ILE A 30 8.67 -2.76 13.81
C ILE A 30 7.70 -1.94 14.66
N ASP A 31 8.04 -0.67 14.87
CA ASP A 31 7.21 0.35 15.48
C ASP A 31 6.93 1.46 14.46
N ILE A 32 5.65 1.67 14.11
CA ILE A 32 5.23 2.71 13.18
C ILE A 32 3.90 3.30 13.68
N GLU A 33 3.82 4.62 13.77
CA GLU A 33 2.56 5.34 13.94
C GLU A 33 2.27 6.13 12.65
N MET A 34 1.03 6.10 12.18
CA MET A 34 0.58 6.83 11.01
C MET A 34 -0.61 7.70 11.36
N LYS A 35 -0.58 8.97 10.99
CA LYS A 35 -1.65 9.94 11.26
C LYS A 35 -2.73 9.89 10.16
N PRO A 36 -3.97 10.35 10.46
CA PRO A 36 -4.97 10.57 9.42
C PRO A 36 -4.44 11.50 8.32
N GLY A 37 -4.72 11.16 7.05
CA GLY A 37 -4.27 11.93 5.88
C GLY A 37 -2.79 11.78 5.52
N GLU A 38 -1.99 11.07 6.32
CA GLU A 38 -0.56 10.87 6.08
C GLU A 38 -0.33 9.91 4.90
N ARG A 39 0.68 10.22 4.10
CA ARG A 39 1.14 9.38 2.99
C ARG A 39 2.54 8.90 3.30
N VAL A 40 2.61 7.68 3.86
CA VAL A 40 3.86 7.04 4.25
C VAL A 40 4.40 6.22 3.09
N VAL A 41 5.58 6.55 2.62
CA VAL A 41 6.28 5.74 1.61
C VAL A 41 7.37 4.91 2.29
N VAL A 42 7.34 3.60 2.07
CA VAL A 42 8.31 2.64 2.61
C VAL A 42 9.27 2.23 1.51
N ILE A 43 10.54 2.56 1.68
CA ILE A 43 11.63 2.23 0.76
C ILE A 43 12.65 1.28 1.41
N GLY A 44 13.54 0.73 0.61
CA GLY A 44 14.63 -0.13 1.09
C GLY A 44 14.95 -1.27 0.14
N PRO A 45 16.00 -2.05 0.41
CA PRO A 45 16.43 -3.16 -0.43
C PRO A 45 15.38 -4.28 -0.50
N SER A 46 15.48 -5.12 -1.55
CA SER A 46 14.70 -6.36 -1.64
C SER A 46 14.99 -7.26 -0.44
N GLY A 47 13.96 -7.94 0.07
CA GLY A 47 14.08 -8.73 1.30
C GLY A 47 14.06 -7.91 2.60
N GLY A 48 13.92 -6.58 2.54
CA GLY A 48 13.85 -5.69 3.72
C GLY A 48 12.57 -5.80 4.56
N GLY A 49 11.59 -6.63 4.15
CA GLY A 49 10.34 -6.84 4.89
C GLY A 49 9.19 -5.92 4.46
N LYS A 50 9.38 -5.03 3.48
CA LYS A 50 8.40 -4.01 3.06
C LYS A 50 7.03 -4.59 2.65
N SER A 51 7.01 -5.52 1.70
CA SER A 51 5.76 -6.18 1.26
C SER A 51 5.14 -7.04 2.36
N THR A 52 5.97 -7.66 3.20
CA THR A 52 5.50 -8.39 4.38
C THR A 52 4.80 -7.45 5.36
N LEU A 53 5.33 -6.25 5.59
CA LEU A 53 4.72 -5.22 6.43
C LEU A 53 3.32 -4.85 5.92
N LEU A 54 3.16 -4.61 4.61
CA LEU A 54 1.86 -4.31 4.02
C LEU A 54 0.89 -5.49 4.13
N ARG A 55 1.37 -6.72 3.89
CA ARG A 55 0.54 -7.94 4.01
C ARG A 55 0.10 -8.20 5.44
N VAL A 56 0.97 -7.95 6.42
CA VAL A 56 0.62 -7.97 7.84
C VAL A 56 -0.45 -6.92 8.12
N MET A 57 -0.24 -5.66 7.67
CA MET A 57 -1.22 -4.60 7.85
C MET A 57 -2.58 -4.92 7.21
N MET A 58 -2.62 -5.62 6.09
CA MET A 58 -3.86 -6.09 5.47
C MET A 58 -4.47 -7.31 6.19
N GLY A 59 -3.77 -7.92 7.15
CA GLY A 59 -4.19 -9.15 7.81
C GLY A 59 -4.16 -10.39 6.91
N LEU A 60 -3.25 -10.38 5.92
CA LEU A 60 -2.99 -11.52 5.03
C LEU A 60 -1.88 -12.41 5.55
N GLU A 61 -1.02 -11.88 6.41
CA GLU A 61 0.05 -12.60 7.08
C GLU A 61 -0.15 -12.53 8.60
N GLN A 62 0.07 -13.65 9.27
CA GLN A 62 0.08 -13.69 10.73
C GLN A 62 1.39 -13.11 11.27
N ILE A 63 1.32 -12.44 12.42
CA ILE A 63 2.51 -11.97 13.15
C ILE A 63 2.92 -12.99 14.22
N ASP A 64 4.20 -13.00 14.54
CA ASP A 64 4.71 -13.83 15.64
C ASP A 64 4.42 -13.18 16.99
N SER A 65 4.64 -11.87 17.09
CA SER A 65 4.33 -11.08 18.29
C SER A 65 4.12 -9.61 17.94
N GLY A 66 3.59 -8.85 18.90
CA GLY A 66 3.27 -7.44 18.76
C GLY A 66 1.79 -7.19 18.48
N SER A 67 1.48 -5.94 18.11
CA SER A 67 0.10 -5.53 17.87
C SER A 67 -0.02 -4.42 16.84
N ILE A 68 -1.20 -4.34 16.22
CA ILE A 68 -1.61 -3.22 15.38
C ILE A 68 -2.96 -2.72 15.90
N SER A 69 -3.07 -1.41 16.12
CA SER A 69 -4.35 -0.73 16.26
C SER A 69 -4.65 0.12 15.04
N PHE A 70 -5.93 0.27 14.73
CA PHE A 70 -6.43 1.03 13.59
C PHE A 70 -7.60 1.92 14.04
N ASP A 71 -7.48 3.23 13.81
CA ASP A 71 -8.49 4.21 14.21
C ASP A 71 -8.89 4.06 15.71
N GLY A 72 -7.88 3.87 16.58
CA GLY A 72 -8.02 3.67 18.01
C GLY A 72 -8.54 2.29 18.45
N LYS A 73 -8.85 1.37 17.51
CA LYS A 73 -9.35 0.01 17.83
C LYS A 73 -8.22 -1.01 17.71
N ALA A 74 -8.21 -2.00 18.60
CA ALA A 74 -7.34 -3.17 18.42
C ALA A 74 -7.70 -3.88 17.11
N TYR A 75 -6.71 -4.14 16.29
CA TYR A 75 -6.91 -4.73 14.95
C TYR A 75 -6.22 -6.10 14.81
N ILE A 76 -4.92 -6.15 15.04
CA ILE A 76 -4.13 -7.38 14.98
C ILE A 76 -3.32 -7.51 16.25
N SER A 77 -3.29 -8.71 16.84
CA SER A 77 -2.42 -9.02 17.97
C SER A 77 -2.02 -10.48 17.98
N SER A 78 -0.80 -10.76 18.49
CA SER A 78 -0.33 -12.10 18.77
C SER A 78 0.54 -12.07 20.02
N GLU A 79 0.44 -13.13 20.83
CA GLU A 79 1.19 -13.26 22.08
C GLU A 79 2.51 -14.04 21.94
N GLY A 80 2.83 -14.52 20.74
CA GLY A 80 4.07 -15.27 20.50
C GLY A 80 4.01 -16.20 19.29
N LEU A 81 5.19 -16.67 18.89
CA LEU A 81 5.35 -17.61 17.78
C LEU A 81 4.52 -18.88 18.03
N GLY A 82 3.79 -19.33 16.99
CA GLY A 82 2.91 -20.50 17.07
C GLY A 82 1.55 -20.26 17.72
N LYS A 83 1.31 -19.06 18.30
CA LYS A 83 -0.02 -18.67 18.80
C LYS A 83 -0.87 -18.07 17.69
N LYS A 84 -2.19 -18.15 17.87
CA LYS A 84 -3.14 -17.60 16.88
C LYS A 84 -3.07 -16.09 16.86
N THR A 85 -2.87 -15.50 15.67
CA THR A 85 -3.06 -14.06 15.45
C THR A 85 -4.56 -13.74 15.47
N LEU A 86 -4.95 -12.82 16.31
CA LEU A 86 -6.31 -12.28 16.33
C LEU A 86 -6.39 -11.14 15.32
N ILE A 87 -7.42 -11.15 14.46
CA ILE A 87 -7.63 -10.13 13.43
C ILE A 87 -9.09 -9.69 13.46
N ASP A 88 -9.32 -8.40 13.65
CA ASP A 88 -10.66 -7.81 13.52
C ASP A 88 -11.03 -7.66 12.05
N THR A 89 -12.01 -8.44 11.59
CA THR A 89 -12.45 -8.49 10.21
C THR A 89 -13.20 -7.23 9.77
N GLU A 90 -13.85 -6.51 10.68
CA GLU A 90 -14.53 -5.25 10.38
C GLU A 90 -13.51 -4.15 10.10
N VAL A 91 -12.46 -4.06 10.93
CA VAL A 91 -11.34 -3.15 10.69
C VAL A 91 -10.68 -3.46 9.35
N ARG A 92 -10.42 -4.76 9.06
CA ARG A 92 -9.82 -5.18 7.78
C ARG A 92 -10.59 -4.69 6.55
N ARG A 93 -11.93 -4.63 6.61
CA ARG A 93 -12.78 -4.11 5.53
C ARG A 93 -12.61 -2.62 5.27
N SER A 94 -12.01 -1.89 6.23
CA SER A 94 -11.71 -0.46 6.09
C SER A 94 -10.35 -0.19 5.47
N ILE A 95 -9.62 -1.22 5.04
CA ILE A 95 -8.30 -1.12 4.45
C ILE A 95 -8.39 -1.66 3.02
N GLY A 96 -7.96 -0.86 2.04
CA GLY A 96 -7.81 -1.28 0.65
C GLY A 96 -6.37 -1.66 0.37
N MET A 97 -6.14 -2.68 -0.46
CA MET A 97 -4.79 -3.06 -0.90
C MET A 97 -4.76 -3.29 -2.40
N VAL A 98 -3.71 -2.77 -3.02
CA VAL A 98 -3.38 -2.98 -4.43
C VAL A 98 -2.02 -3.65 -4.49
N PHE A 99 -1.95 -4.77 -5.21
CA PHE A 99 -0.76 -5.61 -5.32
C PHE A 99 0.03 -5.28 -6.58
N GLN A 100 1.29 -5.66 -6.59
CA GLN A 100 2.19 -5.60 -7.74
C GLN A 100 1.59 -6.29 -8.99
N HIS A 101 0.98 -7.46 -8.82
CA HIS A 101 0.24 -8.16 -9.87
C HIS A 101 -1.25 -7.88 -9.71
N TYR A 102 -1.88 -7.29 -10.67
CA TYR A 102 -3.25 -6.72 -10.73
C TYR A 102 -4.34 -7.49 -9.98
N THR A 103 -4.20 -8.81 -9.78
CA THR A 103 -5.11 -9.72 -9.03
C THR A 103 -6.60 -9.62 -9.44
N LEU A 104 -6.89 -9.16 -10.67
CA LEU A 104 -8.26 -9.12 -11.17
C LEU A 104 -8.79 -10.55 -11.41
N PHE A 105 -10.08 -10.75 -11.18
CA PHE A 105 -10.76 -11.99 -11.50
C PHE A 105 -10.87 -12.14 -13.03
N PRO A 106 -10.15 -13.08 -13.67
CA PRO A 106 -10.05 -13.12 -15.13
C PRO A 106 -11.35 -13.51 -15.82
N HIS A 107 -12.23 -14.24 -15.13
CA HIS A 107 -13.55 -14.68 -15.61
C HIS A 107 -14.66 -13.63 -15.42
N LEU A 108 -14.36 -12.49 -14.78
CA LEU A 108 -15.27 -11.37 -14.59
C LEU A 108 -14.82 -10.19 -15.43
N ASN A 109 -15.78 -9.47 -16.03
CA ASN A 109 -15.48 -8.20 -16.68
C ASN A 109 -15.14 -7.11 -15.66
N VAL A 110 -14.70 -5.93 -16.13
CA VAL A 110 -14.31 -4.81 -15.28
C VAL A 110 -15.41 -4.42 -14.29
N MET A 111 -16.63 -4.20 -14.78
CA MET A 111 -17.77 -3.83 -13.92
C MET A 111 -18.03 -4.90 -12.85
N GLN A 112 -18.02 -6.17 -13.23
CA GLN A 112 -18.21 -7.28 -12.29
C GLN A 112 -17.11 -7.37 -11.24
N ASN A 113 -15.85 -7.10 -11.62
CA ASN A 113 -14.73 -7.02 -10.68
C ASN A 113 -14.95 -5.94 -9.61
N LEU A 114 -15.49 -4.78 -9.99
CA LEU A 114 -15.73 -3.67 -9.07
C LEU A 114 -16.93 -3.92 -8.13
N VAL A 115 -18.05 -4.41 -8.66
CA VAL A 115 -19.29 -4.52 -7.87
C VAL A 115 -19.35 -5.75 -6.98
N LEU A 116 -18.48 -6.73 -7.18
CA LEU A 116 -18.52 -8.00 -6.45
C LEU A 116 -18.44 -7.79 -4.93
N ALA A 117 -17.43 -7.08 -4.47
CA ALA A 117 -17.21 -6.87 -3.03
C ALA A 117 -18.28 -6.00 -2.37
N PRO A 118 -18.69 -4.83 -2.91
CA PRO A 118 -19.82 -4.08 -2.38
C PRO A 118 -21.08 -4.90 -2.21
N CYS A 119 -21.47 -5.64 -3.25
CA CYS A 119 -22.69 -6.45 -3.21
C CYS A 119 -22.59 -7.64 -2.23
N LYS A 120 -21.44 -8.34 -2.19
CA LYS A 120 -21.30 -9.56 -1.38
C LYS A 120 -20.92 -9.29 0.06
N VAL A 121 -20.06 -8.29 0.32
CA VAL A 121 -19.51 -8.00 1.64
C VAL A 121 -20.35 -6.95 2.38
N ARG A 122 -20.71 -5.84 1.68
CA ARG A 122 -21.51 -4.76 2.27
C ARG A 122 -23.02 -4.91 2.05
N ARG A 123 -23.45 -5.90 1.25
CA ARG A 123 -24.85 -6.11 0.86
C ARG A 123 -25.46 -4.87 0.19
N GLU A 124 -24.63 -4.08 -0.48
CA GLU A 124 -25.06 -2.90 -1.22
C GLU A 124 -25.97 -3.31 -2.38
N ALA A 125 -27.00 -2.52 -2.66
CA ALA A 125 -27.87 -2.74 -3.81
C ALA A 125 -27.06 -2.68 -5.12
N LYS A 126 -27.26 -3.64 -6.02
CA LYS A 126 -26.48 -3.77 -7.27
C LYS A 126 -26.52 -2.49 -8.11
N THR A 127 -27.65 -1.81 -8.17
CA THR A 127 -27.81 -0.55 -8.91
C THR A 127 -26.91 0.55 -8.34
N GLN A 128 -26.83 0.69 -7.02
CA GLN A 128 -25.96 1.66 -6.37
C GLN A 128 -24.47 1.32 -6.60
N ALA A 129 -24.10 0.06 -6.41
CA ALA A 129 -22.72 -0.40 -6.67
C ALA A 129 -22.31 -0.16 -8.14
N VAL A 130 -23.19 -0.41 -9.11
CA VAL A 130 -22.94 -0.16 -10.53
C VAL A 130 -22.76 1.33 -10.83
N ASN A 131 -23.60 2.20 -10.28
CA ASN A 131 -23.47 3.65 -10.48
C ASN A 131 -22.16 4.18 -9.91
N ARG A 132 -21.77 3.75 -8.71
CA ARG A 132 -20.48 4.11 -8.09
C ARG A 132 -19.29 3.57 -8.90
N ALA A 133 -19.37 2.33 -9.35
CA ALA A 133 -18.35 1.72 -10.18
C ALA A 133 -18.18 2.47 -11.50
N GLN A 134 -19.27 2.85 -12.15
CA GLN A 134 -19.24 3.60 -13.40
C GLN A 134 -18.58 4.98 -13.21
N ALA A 135 -18.96 5.72 -12.16
CA ALA A 135 -18.36 7.01 -11.85
C ALA A 135 -16.84 6.90 -11.57
N LEU A 136 -16.40 5.85 -10.86
CA LEU A 136 -14.99 5.58 -10.63
C LEU A 136 -14.22 5.24 -11.90
N LEU A 137 -14.82 4.44 -12.78
CA LEU A 137 -14.24 4.09 -14.08
C LEU A 137 -14.10 5.32 -14.98
N GLU A 138 -15.11 6.19 -15.03
CA GLU A 138 -15.05 7.45 -15.77
C GLU A 138 -13.93 8.36 -15.23
N ARG A 139 -13.85 8.52 -13.91
CA ARG A 139 -12.81 9.28 -13.24
C ARG A 139 -11.39 8.78 -13.57
N PHE A 140 -11.21 7.48 -13.77
CA PHE A 140 -9.92 6.87 -14.10
C PHE A 140 -9.70 6.66 -15.59
N GLY A 141 -10.56 7.24 -16.46
CA GLY A 141 -10.44 7.13 -17.91
C GLY A 141 -10.78 5.75 -18.47
N LEU A 142 -11.56 4.96 -17.73
CA LEU A 142 -11.89 3.56 -18.05
C LEU A 142 -13.38 3.33 -18.30
N GLY A 143 -14.21 4.39 -18.43
CA GLY A 143 -15.66 4.27 -18.60
C GLY A 143 -16.07 3.36 -19.75
N ALA A 144 -15.43 3.50 -20.93
CA ALA A 144 -15.66 2.66 -22.10
C ALA A 144 -15.22 1.19 -21.94
N LYS A 145 -14.42 0.88 -20.90
CA LYS A 145 -13.88 -0.46 -20.61
C LYS A 145 -14.73 -1.28 -19.63
N ALA A 146 -15.86 -0.76 -19.16
CA ALA A 146 -16.69 -1.41 -18.13
C ALA A 146 -17.08 -2.86 -18.47
N LYS A 147 -17.31 -3.17 -19.74
CA LYS A 147 -17.66 -4.52 -20.23
C LYS A 147 -16.47 -5.37 -20.66
N ALA A 148 -15.25 -4.80 -20.72
CA ALA A 148 -14.04 -5.52 -21.11
C ALA A 148 -13.63 -6.54 -20.05
N TYR A 149 -12.99 -7.62 -20.45
CA TYR A 149 -12.37 -8.60 -19.57
C TYR A 149 -10.89 -8.24 -19.32
N PRO A 150 -10.28 -8.69 -18.20
CA PRO A 150 -8.88 -8.38 -17.89
C PRO A 150 -7.89 -8.69 -19.02
N ALA A 151 -8.11 -9.76 -19.79
CA ALA A 151 -7.27 -10.11 -20.93
C ALA A 151 -7.26 -9.05 -22.07
N GLN A 152 -8.27 -8.18 -22.12
CA GLN A 152 -8.45 -7.14 -23.13
C GLN A 152 -7.91 -5.77 -22.69
N LEU A 153 -7.23 -5.71 -21.54
CA LEU A 153 -6.72 -4.49 -20.93
C LEU A 153 -5.19 -4.45 -20.99
N SER A 154 -4.61 -3.25 -21.18
CA SER A 154 -3.19 -3.03 -20.96
C SER A 154 -2.80 -3.20 -19.48
N GLY A 155 -1.51 -3.30 -19.16
CA GLY A 155 -1.01 -3.37 -17.80
C GLY A 155 -1.49 -2.20 -16.93
N GLY A 156 -1.33 -0.95 -17.40
CA GLY A 156 -1.79 0.24 -16.70
C GLY A 156 -3.30 0.29 -16.52
N GLN A 157 -4.09 -0.15 -17.53
CA GLN A 157 -5.54 -0.27 -17.39
C GLN A 157 -5.94 -1.28 -16.31
N LYS A 158 -5.29 -2.47 -16.29
CA LYS A 158 -5.52 -3.48 -15.24
C LYS A 158 -5.23 -2.91 -13.85
N GLN A 159 -4.14 -2.17 -13.70
CA GLN A 159 -3.76 -1.57 -12.42
C GLN A 159 -4.75 -0.50 -11.97
N ARG A 160 -5.19 0.38 -12.88
CA ARG A 160 -6.24 1.36 -12.57
C ARG A 160 -7.57 0.70 -12.19
N VAL A 161 -7.94 -0.42 -12.82
CA VAL A 161 -9.11 -1.22 -12.42
C VAL A 161 -8.90 -1.83 -11.03
N ALA A 162 -7.69 -2.32 -10.70
CA ALA A 162 -7.40 -2.86 -9.37
C ALA A 162 -7.50 -1.78 -8.28
N ILE A 163 -7.02 -0.56 -8.55
CA ILE A 163 -7.18 0.59 -7.66
C ILE A 163 -8.67 0.93 -7.49
N ALA A 164 -9.42 1.05 -8.59
CA ALA A 164 -10.86 1.30 -8.55
C ALA A 164 -11.60 0.24 -7.72
N ARG A 165 -11.26 -1.04 -7.90
CA ARG A 165 -11.85 -2.14 -7.13
C ARG A 165 -11.59 -2.02 -5.63
N ALA A 166 -10.36 -1.66 -5.24
CA ALA A 166 -10.03 -1.46 -3.84
C ALA A 166 -10.82 -0.29 -3.22
N LEU A 167 -11.05 0.78 -3.98
CA LEU A 167 -11.83 1.95 -3.54
C LEU A 167 -13.33 1.67 -3.40
N MET A 168 -13.86 0.64 -4.05
CA MET A 168 -15.30 0.31 -3.96
C MET A 168 -15.76 -0.07 -2.54
N LEU A 169 -14.86 -0.37 -1.64
CA LEU A 169 -15.17 -0.61 -0.22
C LEU A 169 -14.99 0.64 0.66
N ASP A 170 -14.84 1.83 0.10
CA ASP A 170 -14.63 3.11 0.81
C ASP A 170 -13.60 2.97 1.94
N PRO A 171 -12.35 2.57 1.61
CA PRO A 171 -11.34 2.32 2.61
C PRO A 171 -10.90 3.62 3.30
N LYS A 172 -10.56 3.51 4.60
CA LYS A 172 -9.93 4.60 5.36
C LYS A 172 -8.41 4.66 5.16
N LEU A 173 -7.81 3.60 4.62
CA LEU A 173 -6.38 3.48 4.32
C LEU A 173 -6.20 2.70 3.04
N MET A 174 -5.32 3.17 2.16
CA MET A 174 -4.90 2.45 0.97
C MET A 174 -3.45 1.95 1.12
N LEU A 175 -3.24 0.68 0.81
CA LEU A 175 -1.93 0.04 0.76
C LEU A 175 -1.56 -0.23 -0.70
N PHE A 176 -0.36 0.17 -1.10
CA PHE A 176 0.16 -0.02 -2.46
C PHE A 176 1.48 -0.79 -2.40
N ASP A 177 1.51 -2.02 -2.90
CA ASP A 177 2.70 -2.89 -2.90
C ASP A 177 3.30 -2.92 -4.32
N GLU A 178 4.30 -2.06 -4.58
CA GLU A 178 5.07 -1.97 -5.84
C GLU A 178 4.19 -1.93 -7.10
N VAL A 179 3.12 -1.15 -7.09
CA VAL A 179 2.04 -1.17 -8.09
C VAL A 179 2.44 -0.74 -9.51
N THR A 180 3.63 -0.16 -9.69
CA THR A 180 4.14 0.28 -10.98
C THR A 180 5.30 -0.57 -11.50
N SER A 181 5.87 -1.47 -10.67
CA SER A 181 7.11 -2.21 -11.01
C SER A 181 6.97 -3.23 -12.15
N ALA A 182 5.74 -3.67 -12.44
CA ALA A 182 5.43 -4.61 -13.52
C ALA A 182 4.88 -3.92 -14.78
N LEU A 183 5.00 -2.58 -14.88
CA LEU A 183 4.48 -1.79 -15.99
C LEU A 183 5.60 -1.26 -16.88
N ASP A 184 5.28 -1.13 -18.16
CA ASP A 184 6.12 -0.37 -19.09
C ASP A 184 6.18 1.11 -18.66
N PRO A 185 7.32 1.81 -18.86
CA PRO A 185 7.51 3.20 -18.41
C PRO A 185 6.42 4.16 -18.87
N GLU A 186 5.87 3.97 -20.07
CA GLU A 186 4.78 4.79 -20.63
C GLU A 186 3.48 4.66 -19.82
N LEU A 187 3.23 3.48 -19.20
CA LEU A 187 2.03 3.20 -18.44
C LEU A 187 2.15 3.56 -16.95
N VAL A 188 3.38 3.75 -16.46
CA VAL A 188 3.64 4.12 -15.05
C VAL A 188 2.97 5.44 -14.72
N SER A 189 3.15 6.46 -15.57
CA SER A 189 2.61 7.81 -15.34
C SER A 189 1.08 7.83 -15.18
N GLU A 190 0.35 6.99 -15.92
CA GLU A 190 -1.10 6.90 -15.83
C GLU A 190 -1.58 6.37 -14.45
N VAL A 191 -0.84 5.42 -13.90
CA VAL A 191 -1.15 4.83 -12.58
C VAL A 191 -0.75 5.79 -11.46
N GLU A 192 0.42 6.43 -11.57
CA GLU A 192 0.87 7.44 -10.60
C GLU A 192 -0.07 8.63 -10.51
N GLN A 193 -0.60 9.12 -11.64
CA GLN A 193 -1.60 10.18 -11.66
C GLN A 193 -2.86 9.82 -10.87
N VAL A 194 -3.34 8.57 -10.98
CA VAL A 194 -4.48 8.12 -10.17
C VAL A 194 -4.15 8.15 -8.69
N ILE A 195 -2.95 7.70 -8.29
CA ILE A 195 -2.54 7.70 -6.88
C ILE A 195 -2.36 9.14 -6.36
N LEU A 196 -1.76 10.02 -7.15
CA LEU A 196 -1.63 11.46 -6.83
C LEU A 196 -3.00 12.14 -6.69
N GLN A 197 -3.98 11.76 -7.53
CA GLN A 197 -5.35 12.25 -7.41
C GLN A 197 -6.00 11.80 -6.09
N LEU A 198 -5.75 10.59 -5.62
CA LEU A 198 -6.20 10.12 -4.31
C LEU A 198 -5.48 10.88 -3.17
N ALA A 199 -4.18 11.13 -3.33
CA ALA A 199 -3.38 11.92 -2.38
C ALA A 199 -3.92 13.35 -2.21
N SER A 200 -4.33 14.01 -3.30
CA SER A 200 -4.93 15.36 -3.26
C SER A 200 -6.25 15.42 -2.50
N GLN A 201 -6.92 14.28 -2.29
CA GLN A 201 -8.13 14.13 -1.50
C GLN A 201 -7.86 13.72 -0.04
N ASN A 202 -6.61 13.87 0.40
CA ASN A 202 -6.16 13.48 1.75
C ASN A 202 -6.39 11.99 2.09
N MET A 203 -6.44 11.11 1.08
CA MET A 203 -6.51 9.67 1.31
C MET A 203 -5.25 9.21 2.04
N PRO A 204 -5.36 8.62 3.23
CA PRO A 204 -4.20 8.03 3.91
C PRO A 204 -3.66 6.85 3.11
N MET A 205 -2.32 6.77 2.95
CA MET A 205 -1.70 5.74 2.15
C MET A 205 -0.43 5.22 2.77
N MET A 206 -0.19 3.91 2.64
CA MET A 206 1.13 3.32 2.83
C MET A 206 1.58 2.68 1.51
N ILE A 207 2.70 3.14 0.97
CA ILE A 207 3.14 2.82 -0.38
C ILE A 207 4.54 2.22 -0.32
N VAL A 208 4.71 1.03 -0.86
CA VAL A 208 6.03 0.45 -1.15
C VAL A 208 6.37 0.73 -2.61
N THR A 209 7.50 1.36 -2.85
CA THR A 209 7.98 1.65 -4.20
C THR A 209 9.50 1.64 -4.28
N HIS A 210 10.02 1.36 -5.47
CA HIS A 210 11.43 1.56 -5.84
C HIS A 210 11.62 2.85 -6.67
N ASP A 211 10.54 3.58 -6.98
CA ASP A 211 10.65 4.86 -7.66
C ASP A 211 10.82 6.01 -6.67
N MET A 212 12.03 6.54 -6.59
CA MET A 212 12.37 7.64 -5.67
C MET A 212 11.78 8.99 -6.11
N TRP A 213 11.53 9.18 -7.42
CA TRP A 213 10.85 10.38 -7.91
C TRP A 213 9.39 10.39 -7.50
N PHE A 214 8.70 9.29 -7.70
CA PHE A 214 7.34 9.13 -7.24
C PHE A 214 7.25 9.25 -5.72
N ALA A 215 8.15 8.58 -4.98
CA ALA A 215 8.25 8.66 -3.53
C ALA A 215 8.36 10.12 -3.05
N ARG A 216 9.26 10.91 -3.67
CA ARG A 216 9.48 12.32 -3.32
C ARG A 216 8.26 13.20 -3.54
N ASN A 217 7.49 12.92 -4.61
CA ASN A 217 6.34 13.75 -4.98
C ASN A 217 5.08 13.44 -4.16
N ILE A 218 4.91 12.18 -3.72
CA ILE A 218 3.69 11.76 -3.05
C ILE A 218 3.80 11.73 -1.54
N ALA A 219 4.99 11.41 -1.00
CA ALA A 219 5.15 11.18 0.43
C ALA A 219 4.97 12.46 1.25
N SER A 220 4.28 12.36 2.38
CA SER A 220 4.41 13.29 3.50
C SER A 220 5.48 12.81 4.49
N ARG A 221 5.83 11.52 4.44
CA ARG A 221 6.83 10.87 5.28
C ARG A 221 7.41 9.65 4.57
N VAL A 222 8.69 9.44 4.71
CA VAL A 222 9.42 8.30 4.16
C VAL A 222 10.02 7.47 5.27
N ILE A 223 9.87 6.16 5.19
CA ILE A 223 10.46 5.18 6.09
C ILE A 223 11.42 4.31 5.28
N PHE A 224 12.68 4.27 5.68
CA PHE A 224 13.67 3.36 5.14
C PHE A 224 13.73 2.09 5.98
N CYS A 225 13.33 0.96 5.38
CA CYS A 225 13.34 -0.36 6.01
C CYS A 225 14.45 -1.23 5.43
N ALA A 226 15.31 -1.76 6.28
CA ALA A 226 16.36 -2.68 5.87
C ALA A 226 16.66 -3.72 6.96
N GLY A 227 16.81 -5.00 6.54
CA GLY A 227 17.09 -6.10 7.47
C GLY A 227 15.99 -6.40 8.48
N GLY A 228 14.75 -5.97 8.16
CA GLY A 228 13.57 -6.21 9.00
C GLY A 228 13.32 -5.16 10.08
N VAL A 229 14.04 -4.04 10.09
CA VAL A 229 13.85 -2.93 11.03
C VAL A 229 13.63 -1.62 10.29
N VAL A 230 13.04 -0.64 10.95
CA VAL A 230 13.03 0.76 10.53
C VAL A 230 14.42 1.33 10.86
N VAL A 231 15.14 1.74 9.81
CA VAL A 231 16.48 2.32 9.97
C VAL A 231 16.39 3.84 10.02
N GLU A 232 15.59 4.44 9.17
CA GLU A 232 15.40 5.88 9.13
C GLU A 232 13.94 6.21 8.84
N ASP A 233 13.45 7.30 9.44
CA ASP A 233 12.08 7.74 9.38
C ASP A 233 12.03 9.27 9.46
N GLY A 234 11.45 9.91 8.44
CA GLY A 234 11.42 11.36 8.40
C GLY A 234 10.72 11.94 7.16
N PRO A 235 10.76 13.27 7.01
CA PRO A 235 10.24 13.92 5.80
C PRO A 235 11.05 13.52 4.55
N PRO A 236 10.41 13.56 3.35
CA PRO A 236 11.05 13.16 2.10
C PRO A 236 12.37 13.87 1.81
N GLU A 237 12.45 15.15 2.11
CA GLU A 237 13.66 15.99 1.88
C GLU A 237 14.85 15.48 2.70
N GLN A 238 14.59 14.99 3.90
CA GLN A 238 15.64 14.43 4.76
C GLN A 238 16.03 13.04 4.28
N VAL A 239 15.07 12.08 4.24
CA VAL A 239 15.39 10.67 3.99
C VAL A 239 15.90 10.43 2.57
N LEU A 240 15.35 11.15 1.56
CA LEU A 240 15.72 11.00 0.16
C LEU A 240 16.79 12.01 -0.31
N GLY A 241 16.96 13.14 0.39
CA GLY A 241 17.86 14.21 -0.03
C GLY A 241 19.11 14.37 0.82
N SER A 242 19.00 14.14 2.13
CA SER A 242 20.11 14.30 3.10
C SER A 242 19.94 13.28 4.23
N PRO A 243 20.02 11.98 3.93
CA PRO A 243 19.81 10.93 4.91
C PRO A 243 20.85 11.03 6.04
N ARG A 244 20.42 10.73 7.26
CA ARG A 244 21.27 10.74 8.46
C ARG A 244 22.01 9.42 8.66
N GLU A 245 21.31 8.32 8.38
CA GLU A 245 21.84 6.99 8.58
C GLU A 245 22.71 6.57 7.38
N GLU A 246 23.92 6.07 7.67
CA GLU A 246 24.87 5.67 6.62
C GLU A 246 24.31 4.61 5.68
N ARG A 247 23.54 3.67 6.22
CA ARG A 247 22.87 2.62 5.44
C ARG A 247 21.80 3.17 4.49
N THR A 248 21.16 4.28 4.86
CA THR A 248 20.19 4.99 3.99
C THR A 248 20.95 5.69 2.87
N LYS A 249 22.06 6.38 3.17
CA LYS A 249 22.91 7.06 2.17
C LYS A 249 23.39 6.08 1.12
N GLU A 250 24.00 4.98 1.54
CA GLU A 250 24.49 3.94 0.62
C GLU A 250 23.37 3.40 -0.30
N PHE A 251 22.16 3.23 0.24
CA PHE A 251 21.02 2.76 -0.55
C PHE A 251 20.57 3.80 -1.58
N ILE A 252 20.42 5.04 -1.13
CA ILE A 252 19.98 6.16 -1.99
C ILE A 252 21.02 6.42 -3.09
N ASP A 253 22.29 6.46 -2.78
CA ASP A 253 23.37 6.66 -3.75
C ASP A 253 23.35 5.57 -4.83
N ARG A 254 23.22 4.29 -4.44
CA ARG A 254 23.10 3.20 -5.42
C ARG A 254 21.92 3.35 -6.36
N VAL A 255 20.76 3.72 -5.84
CA VAL A 255 19.54 3.87 -6.65
C VAL A 255 19.68 5.04 -7.65
N PHE A 256 20.27 6.15 -7.23
CA PHE A 256 20.49 7.30 -8.13
C PHE A 256 21.60 7.02 -9.15
N HIS A 257 22.70 6.36 -8.80
CA HIS A 257 23.78 6.01 -9.72
C HIS A 257 23.32 5.02 -10.82
N ILE A 258 22.50 4.04 -10.48
CA ILE A 258 21.94 3.08 -11.47
C ILE A 258 21.08 3.82 -12.50
N LYS A 259 20.27 4.81 -12.10
CA LYS A 259 19.44 5.59 -13.05
C LYS A 259 20.27 6.49 -13.97
N GLN A 260 21.43 6.99 -13.55
CA GLN A 260 22.32 7.79 -14.41
C GLN A 260 23.01 6.95 -15.49
N GLN A 261 23.37 5.72 -15.21
CA GLN A 261 23.99 4.80 -16.18
C GLN A 261 22.99 4.23 -17.20
N GLY A 262 21.71 4.06 -16.81
CA GLY A 262 20.65 3.59 -17.70
C GLY A 262 20.06 4.67 -18.63
N ALA A 263 20.39 5.94 -18.44
CA ALA A 263 19.95 7.05 -19.29
C ALA A 263 20.93 7.39 -20.42
N VAL A 264 22.07 6.70 -20.51
CA VAL A 264 23.16 6.95 -21.49
C VAL A 264 23.29 5.79 -22.50
N ALA A 265 22.39 4.81 -22.49
CA ALA A 265 22.39 3.68 -23.42
C ALA A 265 21.25 3.75 -24.43
#